data_6b56f6dd9aa03ef78f63560b3fa74541
#
_entry.id   6b56f6dd9aa03ef78f63560b3fa74541
#
_cell.length_a   1.000
_cell.length_b   1.000
_cell.length_c   1.000
_cell.angle_alpha   90.00
_cell.angle_beta   90.00
_cell.angle_gamma   90.00
#
_symmetry.space_group_name_H-M   'P 1'
#
loop_
_entity.id
_entity.type
_entity.pdbx_description
1 polymer ?
#
loop_
_entity_poly.entity_id
_entity_poly.type
_entity_poly.pdbx_seq_one_letter_code
_entity_poly.pdbx_strand_id
1 'polypeptide(L)'
;MNSLLILVAVVLLLPFVAHSQHEADNWYFGDSAAISFARGAPVALTNSNMSIQEGVTSVSDQNGQLLFYCDGMSVWNRQHQVMPNGMDLHGDQSAAQAALAVPFPDHPGQYFLFTVGGTGNANGLQFSIIDMSLDGGLGDITQKNNRLVTPTTEKLSAAKHCNGKDFWIITHKAGSDFFAYLLTNNGINTSPVISNVGGVSTTGGQLKISPNGRKMAVANPFQPNSTVLFDFNNQTGTVSNPITLLQLSVNDIVYGVEFSPNSTFLYTTLHFLGSSSQPSQRGILKYNVTLPAATDIIASRDTIFIETLNSIGNLDLFGSMQLGPDKKIYISPLISQFLAVIPNPDRPGKAAGFDMQGVYLGGKKARLGLPNFPSSFTIAPLSGKRIDTFICTNRSLVLHADPMATSWLWQDGTTAAAITVTAPGLYCVQETNANGCLIIDSFTVSQKLPPVFTLGKDTVICKEQDIVLEPVLLNNNPIEAYQWQDGSTQPQFTVVSEGTYSLQASNSCGATTDTLVIVNGVCRLLVPNAFTPNGDGRNERFRAFFGENVASYSLQIYNRWGQRVFTTNSKNEGWDGTLHGHAQLADTYTWVIRYKVLNNMREIYLKGTVLLIR
;
A
#
# COMPACT_ATOMS: atom_id res chain seq x y z
N MET A 1 42.11 12.50 -6.49
CA MET A 1 41.06 13.53 -6.52
C MET A 1 39.94 13.00 -7.41
N ASN A 2 39.00 12.33 -6.82
CA ASN A 2 37.85 11.73 -7.51
C ASN A 2 36.66 12.67 -7.35
N SER A 3 36.27 13.31 -8.46
CA SER A 3 35.07 14.14 -8.53
C SER A 3 33.85 13.22 -8.60
N LEU A 4 33.10 13.17 -7.51
CA LEU A 4 31.79 12.51 -7.42
C LEU A 4 30.76 13.42 -8.13
N LEU A 5 30.43 13.11 -9.37
CA LEU A 5 29.29 13.74 -10.07
C LEU A 5 27.99 13.18 -9.46
N ILE A 6 27.37 13.96 -8.58
CA ILE A 6 26.00 13.74 -8.13
C ILE A 6 25.07 14.15 -9.28
N LEU A 7 24.55 13.18 -9.99
CA LEU A 7 23.48 13.38 -10.97
C LEU A 7 22.17 13.61 -10.20
N VAL A 8 21.83 14.89 -9.98
CA VAL A 8 20.50 15.26 -9.47
C VAL A 8 19.51 15.02 -10.61
N ALA A 9 18.80 13.92 -10.56
CA ALA A 9 17.62 13.69 -11.39
C ALA A 9 16.55 14.71 -10.96
N VAL A 10 16.43 15.80 -11.70
CA VAL A 10 15.29 16.70 -11.64
C VAL A 10 14.10 15.91 -12.19
N VAL A 11 13.35 15.28 -11.30
CA VAL A 11 11.99 14.80 -11.60
C VAL A 11 11.21 16.08 -11.89
N LEU A 12 10.98 16.37 -13.16
CA LEU A 12 9.94 17.30 -13.59
C LEU A 12 8.61 16.71 -13.15
N LEU A 13 8.24 16.97 -11.90
CA LEU A 13 6.86 16.95 -11.46
C LEU A 13 6.16 17.98 -12.35
N LEU A 14 5.52 17.52 -13.43
CA LEU A 14 4.43 18.30 -13.99
C LEU A 14 3.57 18.71 -12.78
N PRO A 15 3.29 19.99 -12.57
CA PRO A 15 2.41 20.38 -11.52
C PRO A 15 1.06 19.71 -11.86
N PHE A 16 0.74 18.59 -11.21
CA PHE A 16 -0.64 18.34 -10.92
C PHE A 16 -1.06 19.61 -10.20
N VAL A 17 -1.77 20.46 -10.89
CA VAL A 17 -2.51 21.53 -10.24
C VAL A 17 -3.52 20.76 -9.39
N ALA A 18 -3.12 20.43 -8.18
CA ALA A 18 -4.04 20.07 -7.14
C ALA A 18 -4.90 21.32 -6.98
N HIS A 19 -6.00 21.37 -7.70
CA HIS A 19 -7.03 22.33 -7.41
C HIS A 19 -7.43 22.02 -5.97
N SER A 20 -7.06 22.92 -5.08
CA SER A 20 -7.53 22.92 -3.71
C SER A 20 -9.05 22.92 -3.80
N GLN A 21 -9.68 21.89 -3.24
CA GLN A 21 -11.13 21.70 -3.40
C GLN A 21 -11.82 22.45 -2.26
N HIS A 22 -12.14 23.70 -2.53
CA HIS A 22 -12.78 24.59 -1.59
C HIS A 22 -14.32 24.52 -1.63
N GLU A 23 -14.90 23.71 -2.53
CA GLU A 23 -16.35 23.62 -2.71
C GLU A 23 -17.06 23.05 -1.46
N ALA A 24 -16.35 22.36 -0.59
CA ALA A 24 -16.85 21.82 0.68
C ALA A 24 -16.32 22.60 1.91
N ASP A 25 -15.81 23.81 1.76
CA ASP A 25 -15.21 24.56 2.89
C ASP A 25 -16.23 25.08 3.91
N ASN A 26 -17.50 25.28 3.53
CA ASN A 26 -18.51 25.76 4.47
C ASN A 26 -19.60 24.71 4.68
N TRP A 27 -19.83 24.36 5.93
CA TRP A 27 -20.84 23.39 6.36
C TRP A 27 -21.95 24.08 7.16
N TYR A 28 -23.20 23.93 6.71
CA TYR A 28 -24.39 24.40 7.39
C TYR A 28 -25.27 23.22 7.75
N PHE A 29 -25.64 23.06 9.05
CA PHE A 29 -26.36 21.88 9.55
C PHE A 29 -27.03 22.15 10.90
N GLY A 30 -27.80 21.18 11.40
CA GLY A 30 -28.37 21.15 12.74
C GLY A 30 -29.21 22.39 13.09
N ASP A 31 -29.18 22.79 14.37
CA ASP A 31 -29.90 23.96 14.87
C ASP A 31 -29.06 25.22 14.67
N SER A 32 -29.10 25.78 13.49
CA SER A 32 -28.35 26.97 13.06
C SER A 32 -26.84 26.83 13.28
N ALA A 33 -26.31 25.60 13.26
CA ALA A 33 -24.88 25.33 13.37
C ALA A 33 -24.20 25.44 12.00
N ALA A 34 -22.99 25.96 11.99
CA ALA A 34 -22.16 26.00 10.81
C ALA A 34 -20.67 26.03 11.17
N ILE A 35 -19.83 25.53 10.28
CA ILE A 35 -18.36 25.62 10.38
C ILE A 35 -17.75 25.99 9.03
N SER A 36 -16.57 26.60 9.06
CA SER A 36 -15.81 26.92 7.84
C SER A 36 -14.37 26.40 7.96
N PHE A 37 -13.88 25.77 6.90
CA PHE A 37 -12.50 25.28 6.73
C PHE A 37 -11.60 26.25 5.95
N ALA A 38 -12.10 27.42 5.57
CA ALA A 38 -11.36 28.40 4.75
C ALA A 38 -9.99 28.81 5.33
N ARG A 39 -9.72 28.55 6.62
CA ARG A 39 -8.45 28.81 7.31
C ARG A 39 -7.67 27.53 7.65
N GLY A 40 -8.04 26.41 7.04
CA GLY A 40 -7.44 25.09 7.29
C GLY A 40 -8.09 24.32 8.43
N ALA A 41 -8.10 24.84 9.66
CA ALA A 41 -8.86 24.24 10.75
C ALA A 41 -10.31 24.74 10.77
N PRO A 42 -11.31 23.91 11.14
CA PRO A 42 -12.70 24.32 11.18
C PRO A 42 -12.96 25.38 12.26
N VAL A 43 -13.65 26.44 11.87
CA VAL A 43 -14.08 27.53 12.76
C VAL A 43 -15.60 27.61 12.74
N ALA A 44 -16.22 27.72 13.91
CA ALA A 44 -17.66 27.88 14.03
C ALA A 44 -18.16 29.18 13.37
N LEU A 45 -19.26 29.07 12.61
CA LEU A 45 -20.05 30.18 12.10
C LEU A 45 -21.41 30.18 12.82
N THR A 46 -21.99 31.37 13.07
CA THR A 46 -23.25 31.50 13.82
C THR A 46 -24.34 32.19 13.03
N ASN A 47 -24.17 32.28 11.71
CA ASN A 47 -25.01 33.02 10.77
C ASN A 47 -26.00 32.15 9.97
N SER A 48 -26.16 30.87 10.32
CA SER A 48 -27.10 29.98 9.64
C SER A 48 -28.55 30.31 9.98
N ASN A 49 -29.41 30.37 8.97
CA ASN A 49 -30.86 30.47 9.13
C ASN A 49 -31.59 29.12 9.04
N MET A 50 -30.84 28.03 8.86
CA MET A 50 -31.39 26.67 8.77
C MET A 50 -31.52 26.05 10.18
N SER A 51 -32.61 25.33 10.41
CA SER A 51 -32.77 24.45 11.58
C SER A 51 -33.39 23.15 11.11
N ILE A 52 -32.62 22.06 11.16
CA ILE A 52 -32.97 20.78 10.54
C ILE A 52 -32.44 19.61 11.37
N GLN A 53 -33.13 18.48 11.34
CA GLN A 53 -32.74 17.30 12.12
C GLN A 53 -31.71 16.42 11.41
N GLU A 54 -31.79 16.28 10.09
CA GLU A 54 -31.00 15.29 9.35
C GLU A 54 -30.32 15.86 8.11
N GLY A 55 -30.57 15.29 6.94
CA GLY A 55 -29.75 15.46 5.74
C GLY A 55 -29.77 16.88 5.15
N VAL A 56 -28.61 17.39 4.86
CA VAL A 56 -28.39 18.72 4.30
C VAL A 56 -27.30 18.68 3.22
N THR A 57 -27.17 19.77 2.46
CA THR A 57 -26.02 20.02 1.60
C THR A 57 -25.63 21.51 1.66
N SER A 58 -24.36 21.82 1.41
CA SER A 58 -23.87 23.18 1.23
C SER A 58 -22.82 23.21 0.14
N VAL A 59 -22.71 24.35 -0.54
CA VAL A 59 -21.79 24.50 -1.68
C VAL A 59 -21.02 25.80 -1.54
N SER A 60 -19.70 25.72 -1.69
CA SER A 60 -18.82 26.87 -1.83
C SER A 60 -18.25 26.95 -3.24
N ASP A 61 -17.73 28.10 -3.63
CA ASP A 61 -17.01 28.26 -4.89
C ASP A 61 -15.57 27.72 -4.78
N GLN A 62 -14.83 27.79 -5.87
CA GLN A 62 -13.42 27.36 -5.94
C GLN A 62 -12.48 28.14 -4.99
N ASN A 63 -12.92 29.27 -4.44
CA ASN A 63 -12.18 30.08 -3.48
C ASN A 63 -12.65 29.83 -2.04
N GLY A 64 -13.58 28.89 -1.82
CA GLY A 64 -14.14 28.58 -0.51
C GLY A 64 -15.20 29.57 -0.02
N GLN A 65 -15.75 30.43 -0.89
CA GLN A 65 -16.83 31.32 -0.52
C GLN A 65 -18.17 30.58 -0.63
N LEU A 66 -19.00 30.70 0.39
CA LEU A 66 -20.35 30.11 0.36
C LEU A 66 -21.13 30.58 -0.85
N LEU A 67 -21.76 29.67 -1.58
CA LEU A 67 -22.73 29.95 -2.63
C LEU A 67 -24.16 29.78 -2.11
N PHE A 68 -24.48 28.60 -1.60
CA PHE A 68 -25.81 28.29 -1.05
C PHE A 68 -25.73 27.05 -0.11
N TYR A 69 -26.81 26.84 0.66
CA TYR A 69 -27.05 25.64 1.42
C TYR A 69 -28.51 25.24 1.41
N CYS A 70 -28.83 23.96 1.62
CA CYS A 70 -30.16 23.40 1.48
C CYS A 70 -30.43 22.30 2.49
N ASP A 71 -31.67 22.27 3.03
CA ASP A 71 -32.20 21.23 3.93
C ASP A 71 -33.07 20.18 3.23
N GLY A 72 -33.13 20.23 1.89
CA GLY A 72 -33.98 19.38 1.09
C GLY A 72 -35.37 20.00 0.82
N MET A 73 -35.81 21.00 1.57
CA MET A 73 -37.10 21.68 1.41
C MET A 73 -36.93 23.15 1.00
N SER A 74 -35.82 23.78 1.44
CA SER A 74 -35.53 25.19 1.17
C SER A 74 -34.06 25.38 0.81
N VAL A 75 -33.76 26.38 -0.02
CA VAL A 75 -32.39 26.78 -0.38
C VAL A 75 -32.15 28.22 0.08
N TRP A 76 -31.05 28.44 0.78
CA TRP A 76 -30.56 29.76 1.21
C TRP A 76 -29.29 30.13 0.44
N ASN A 77 -29.24 31.37 -0.04
CA ASN A 77 -28.06 31.94 -0.70
C ASN A 77 -26.95 32.32 0.30
N ARG A 78 -25.84 32.86 -0.19
CA ARG A 78 -24.68 33.28 0.64
C ARG A 78 -24.98 34.44 1.59
N GLN A 79 -26.11 35.17 1.41
CA GLN A 79 -26.60 36.20 2.33
C GLN A 79 -27.57 35.64 3.37
N HIS A 80 -27.73 34.31 3.42
CA HIS A 80 -28.64 33.58 4.30
C HIS A 80 -30.12 33.92 4.08
N GLN A 81 -30.46 34.43 2.91
CA GLN A 81 -31.83 34.66 2.47
C GLN A 81 -32.31 33.47 1.65
N VAL A 82 -33.61 33.18 1.72
CA VAL A 82 -34.19 32.15 0.85
C VAL A 82 -33.99 32.57 -0.59
N MET A 83 -33.42 31.67 -1.40
CA MET A 83 -33.18 31.88 -2.82
C MET A 83 -34.54 32.03 -3.56
N PRO A 84 -34.67 32.86 -4.60
CA PRO A 84 -35.84 32.85 -5.46
C PRO A 84 -36.20 31.44 -5.92
N ASN A 85 -37.48 31.07 -5.91
CA ASN A 85 -38.00 29.72 -6.15
C ASN A 85 -37.44 28.64 -5.21
N GLY A 86 -36.67 29.00 -4.18
CA GLY A 86 -35.93 28.10 -3.27
C GLY A 86 -36.78 27.48 -2.14
N MET A 87 -38.11 27.60 -2.14
CA MET A 87 -39.01 26.94 -1.18
C MET A 87 -39.74 25.76 -1.83
N ASP A 88 -40.38 24.92 -1.04
CA ASP A 88 -41.22 23.80 -1.48
C ASP A 88 -40.48 22.80 -2.37
N LEU A 89 -39.22 22.51 -2.06
CA LEU A 89 -38.52 21.33 -2.58
C LEU A 89 -39.07 20.08 -1.91
N HIS A 90 -39.03 18.97 -2.62
CA HIS A 90 -39.66 17.73 -2.19
C HIS A 90 -38.75 16.78 -1.40
N GLY A 91 -37.74 17.30 -0.67
CA GLY A 91 -37.01 16.57 0.35
C GLY A 91 -37.84 16.34 1.61
N ASP A 92 -37.21 15.90 2.68
CA ASP A 92 -37.86 15.65 3.97
C ASP A 92 -36.91 15.99 5.12
N GLN A 93 -37.44 16.65 6.17
CA GLN A 93 -36.65 17.09 7.32
C GLN A 93 -36.04 15.93 8.12
N SER A 94 -36.58 14.73 7.97
CA SER A 94 -36.13 13.51 8.66
C SER A 94 -35.43 12.53 7.71
N ALA A 95 -35.17 12.92 6.46
CA ALA A 95 -34.40 12.07 5.55
C ALA A 95 -32.91 12.18 5.84
N ALA A 96 -32.25 11.06 6.11
CA ALA A 96 -30.86 10.99 6.51
C ALA A 96 -29.89 11.67 5.53
N GLN A 97 -30.23 11.73 4.23
CA GLN A 97 -29.48 12.41 3.16
C GLN A 97 -30.44 13.19 2.25
N ALA A 98 -31.25 14.09 2.85
CA ALA A 98 -32.36 14.82 2.19
C ALA A 98 -31.94 15.59 0.94
N ALA A 99 -30.71 16.12 0.90
CA ALA A 99 -30.23 16.96 -0.18
C ALA A 99 -28.79 16.61 -0.59
N LEU A 100 -28.50 16.81 -1.88
CA LEU A 100 -27.15 16.70 -2.45
C LEU A 100 -27.03 17.62 -3.66
N ALA A 101 -26.08 18.56 -3.62
CA ALA A 101 -25.76 19.41 -4.74
C ALA A 101 -24.55 18.87 -5.51
N VAL A 102 -24.65 18.86 -6.83
CA VAL A 102 -23.61 18.38 -7.75
C VAL A 102 -23.39 19.43 -8.83
N PRO A 103 -22.15 19.85 -9.11
CA PRO A 103 -21.88 20.76 -10.22
C PRO A 103 -22.42 20.21 -11.56
N PHE A 104 -23.01 21.06 -12.38
CA PHE A 104 -23.40 20.65 -13.72
C PHE A 104 -22.14 20.61 -14.61
N PRO A 105 -21.73 19.44 -15.12
CA PRO A 105 -20.52 19.33 -15.92
C PRO A 105 -20.47 20.29 -17.10
N ASP A 106 -19.36 20.99 -17.29
CA ASP A 106 -19.10 21.98 -18.33
C ASP A 106 -20.07 23.18 -18.34
N HIS A 107 -20.88 23.41 -17.25
CA HIS A 107 -21.77 24.56 -17.06
C HIS A 107 -21.38 25.30 -15.77
N PRO A 108 -20.37 26.17 -15.80
CA PRO A 108 -19.88 26.86 -14.61
C PRO A 108 -20.97 27.71 -13.95
N GLY A 109 -21.07 27.58 -12.61
CA GLY A 109 -22.08 28.28 -11.83
C GLY A 109 -23.48 27.65 -11.83
N GLN A 110 -23.68 26.53 -12.54
CA GLN A 110 -24.92 25.77 -12.47
C GLN A 110 -24.74 24.48 -11.66
N TYR A 111 -25.79 24.10 -10.93
CA TYR A 111 -25.79 22.94 -10.06
C TYR A 111 -27.09 22.14 -10.20
N PHE A 112 -26.95 20.81 -10.21
CA PHE A 112 -28.07 19.91 -9.95
C PHE A 112 -28.22 19.76 -8.45
N LEU A 113 -29.37 20.10 -7.91
CA LEU A 113 -29.74 19.85 -6.53
C LEU A 113 -30.69 18.65 -6.47
N PHE A 114 -30.21 17.53 -5.99
CA PHE A 114 -30.98 16.32 -5.79
C PHE A 114 -31.61 16.33 -4.41
N THR A 115 -32.89 15.90 -4.33
CA THR A 115 -33.62 15.76 -3.08
C THR A 115 -34.29 14.39 -3.00
N VAL A 116 -34.31 13.80 -1.80
CA VAL A 116 -35.06 12.58 -1.51
C VAL A 116 -36.10 12.84 -0.44
N GLY A 117 -37.31 12.32 -0.65
CA GLY A 117 -38.34 12.31 0.38
C GLY A 117 -38.00 11.32 1.51
N GLY A 118 -38.69 11.47 2.65
CA GLY A 118 -38.65 10.50 3.71
C GLY A 118 -39.14 9.12 3.26
N THR A 119 -38.84 8.10 4.04
CA THR A 119 -39.13 6.72 3.68
C THR A 119 -40.58 6.46 3.34
N GLY A 120 -40.78 5.80 2.21
CA GLY A 120 -42.12 5.48 1.70
C GLY A 120 -42.89 6.69 1.16
N ASN A 121 -42.28 7.88 1.15
CA ASN A 121 -42.86 9.09 0.58
C ASN A 121 -42.99 8.94 -0.93
N ALA A 122 -44.09 9.45 -1.49
CA ALA A 122 -44.37 9.43 -2.92
C ALA A 122 -43.41 10.32 -3.75
N ASN A 123 -42.62 11.20 -3.10
CA ASN A 123 -41.69 12.11 -3.79
C ASN A 123 -40.49 11.36 -4.37
N GLY A 124 -39.89 10.39 -3.63
CA GLY A 124 -38.73 9.65 -4.09
C GLY A 124 -37.52 10.54 -4.35
N LEU A 125 -36.68 10.17 -5.35
CA LEU A 125 -35.58 10.99 -5.82
C LEU A 125 -36.02 11.97 -6.90
N GLN A 126 -35.71 13.23 -6.67
CA GLN A 126 -36.00 14.33 -7.61
C GLN A 126 -34.74 15.20 -7.78
N PHE A 127 -34.75 16.05 -8.83
CA PHE A 127 -33.72 17.08 -9.01
C PHE A 127 -34.35 18.44 -9.33
N SER A 128 -33.62 19.48 -8.97
CA SER A 128 -33.84 20.87 -9.35
C SER A 128 -32.54 21.43 -9.93
N ILE A 129 -32.59 22.49 -10.73
CA ILE A 129 -31.39 23.13 -11.28
C ILE A 129 -31.29 24.55 -10.71
N ILE A 130 -30.14 24.86 -10.13
CA ILE A 130 -29.76 26.17 -9.61
C ILE A 130 -28.80 26.82 -10.60
N ASP A 131 -29.05 28.10 -10.94
CA ASP A 131 -28.16 28.95 -11.73
C ASP A 131 -27.67 30.13 -10.88
N MET A 132 -26.40 30.14 -10.53
CA MET A 132 -25.76 31.16 -9.68
C MET A 132 -25.53 32.49 -10.42
N SER A 133 -25.73 32.56 -11.74
CA SER A 133 -25.61 33.80 -12.49
C SER A 133 -26.83 34.72 -12.33
N LEU A 134 -27.95 34.16 -11.86
CA LEU A 134 -29.19 34.87 -11.64
C LEU A 134 -29.24 35.63 -10.32
N ASP A 135 -30.25 36.44 -10.11
CA ASP A 135 -30.48 37.26 -8.89
C ASP A 135 -29.21 38.02 -8.43
N GLY A 136 -28.54 38.68 -9.40
CA GLY A 136 -27.33 39.46 -9.10
C GLY A 136 -26.17 38.60 -8.60
N GLY A 137 -26.12 37.30 -8.90
CA GLY A 137 -25.12 36.36 -8.48
C GLY A 137 -25.43 35.68 -7.12
N LEU A 138 -26.69 35.78 -6.65
CA LEU A 138 -27.18 35.09 -5.44
C LEU A 138 -27.85 33.77 -5.78
N GLY A 139 -28.20 33.54 -7.06
CA GLY A 139 -28.74 32.29 -7.58
C GLY A 139 -30.27 32.25 -7.62
N ASP A 140 -30.78 31.43 -8.51
CA ASP A 140 -32.20 31.12 -8.64
C ASP A 140 -32.39 29.66 -9.08
N ILE A 141 -33.56 29.07 -8.75
CA ILE A 141 -33.93 27.72 -9.20
C ILE A 141 -34.69 27.83 -10.52
N THR A 142 -34.08 27.36 -11.60
CA THR A 142 -34.60 27.44 -12.97
C THR A 142 -35.50 26.26 -13.33
N GLN A 143 -35.26 25.09 -12.73
CA GLN A 143 -36.11 23.90 -12.86
C GLN A 143 -36.28 23.29 -11.47
N LYS A 144 -37.48 22.79 -11.15
CA LYS A 144 -37.81 22.36 -9.79
C LYS A 144 -38.54 21.04 -9.77
N ASN A 145 -38.14 20.18 -8.83
CA ASN A 145 -38.83 18.93 -8.45
C ASN A 145 -39.06 17.95 -9.62
N ASN A 146 -38.06 17.78 -10.51
CA ASN A 146 -38.12 16.83 -11.61
C ASN A 146 -37.89 15.42 -11.09
N ARG A 147 -38.88 14.54 -11.16
CA ARG A 147 -38.86 13.20 -10.59
C ARG A 147 -38.03 12.24 -11.42
N LEU A 148 -37.14 11.47 -10.77
CA LEU A 148 -36.37 10.39 -11.37
C LEU A 148 -36.89 8.99 -11.00
N VAL A 149 -37.14 8.72 -9.73
CA VAL A 149 -37.67 7.41 -9.24
C VAL A 149 -38.42 7.56 -7.93
N THR A 150 -39.45 6.74 -7.74
CA THR A 150 -40.21 6.62 -6.48
C THR A 150 -40.79 5.22 -6.33
N PRO A 151 -40.97 4.68 -5.10
CA PRO A 151 -40.46 5.20 -3.83
C PRO A 151 -38.98 4.88 -3.66
N THR A 152 -38.26 5.71 -2.87
CA THR A 152 -36.88 5.45 -2.47
C THR A 152 -36.75 5.35 -0.95
N THR A 153 -35.59 4.88 -0.50
CA THR A 153 -35.12 5.11 0.86
C THR A 153 -34.56 6.53 0.97
N GLU A 154 -34.09 6.91 2.15
CA GLU A 154 -33.51 8.25 2.41
C GLU A 154 -32.05 8.38 1.96
N LYS A 155 -31.53 7.39 1.24
CA LYS A 155 -30.12 7.29 0.86
C LYS A 155 -29.85 7.98 -0.47
N LEU A 156 -28.88 8.90 -0.45
CA LEU A 156 -28.47 9.67 -1.61
C LEU A 156 -26.98 9.98 -1.54
N SER A 157 -26.24 9.63 -2.56
CA SER A 157 -24.82 9.96 -2.68
C SER A 157 -24.45 10.22 -4.12
N ALA A 158 -23.33 10.87 -4.35
CA ALA A 158 -22.73 10.99 -5.67
C ALA A 158 -21.24 10.69 -5.64
N ALA A 159 -20.76 10.21 -6.78
CA ALA A 159 -19.33 10.02 -7.03
C ALA A 159 -18.98 10.49 -8.44
N LYS A 160 -17.77 10.99 -8.62
CA LYS A 160 -17.27 11.29 -9.96
C LYS A 160 -17.16 10.01 -10.78
N HIS A 161 -17.62 10.10 -12.03
CA HIS A 161 -17.30 9.12 -13.06
C HIS A 161 -15.78 9.08 -13.31
N CYS A 162 -15.22 7.94 -13.70
CA CYS A 162 -13.79 7.77 -13.92
C CYS A 162 -13.19 8.69 -15.00
N ASN A 163 -14.00 9.31 -15.87
CA ASN A 163 -13.55 10.30 -16.85
C ASN A 163 -13.20 11.68 -16.23
N GLY A 164 -13.44 11.88 -14.94
CA GLY A 164 -13.10 13.10 -14.23
C GLY A 164 -14.04 14.28 -14.37
N LYS A 165 -15.06 14.16 -15.18
CA LYS A 165 -15.99 15.23 -15.51
C LYS A 165 -17.41 14.95 -15.02
N ASP A 166 -17.94 13.78 -15.38
CA ASP A 166 -19.30 13.36 -15.12
C ASP A 166 -19.48 12.85 -13.69
N PHE A 167 -20.73 12.66 -13.26
CA PHE A 167 -21.05 12.17 -11.93
C PHE A 167 -22.08 11.06 -11.97
N TRP A 168 -21.90 10.06 -11.13
CA TRP A 168 -22.91 9.08 -10.76
C TRP A 168 -23.71 9.60 -9.58
N ILE A 169 -25.04 9.61 -9.70
CA ILE A 169 -25.98 9.92 -8.62
C ILE A 169 -26.64 8.63 -8.20
N ILE A 170 -26.41 8.22 -6.96
CA ILE A 170 -26.82 6.90 -6.47
C ILE A 170 -27.89 7.07 -5.39
N THR A 171 -28.98 6.35 -5.55
CA THR A 171 -30.03 6.17 -4.53
C THR A 171 -30.36 4.69 -4.38
N HIS A 172 -31.10 4.35 -3.33
CA HIS A 172 -31.54 3.01 -3.03
C HIS A 172 -33.05 2.95 -2.96
N LYS A 173 -33.63 1.95 -3.61
CA LYS A 173 -35.06 1.63 -3.49
C LYS A 173 -35.26 0.61 -2.37
N ALA A 174 -36.38 0.68 -1.67
CA ALA A 174 -36.72 -0.32 -0.69
C ALA A 174 -36.68 -1.74 -1.32
N GLY A 175 -35.93 -2.65 -0.72
CA GLY A 175 -35.61 -3.95 -1.29
C GLY A 175 -34.13 -4.13 -1.54
N SER A 176 -33.72 -4.42 -2.76
CA SER A 176 -32.32 -4.71 -3.11
C SER A 176 -31.76 -3.84 -4.24
N ASP A 177 -32.53 -2.91 -4.75
CA ASP A 177 -32.19 -2.18 -5.97
C ASP A 177 -31.45 -0.88 -5.68
N PHE A 178 -30.22 -0.76 -6.19
CA PHE A 178 -29.53 0.53 -6.33
C PHE A 178 -29.77 1.09 -7.71
N PHE A 179 -30.06 2.39 -7.78
CA PHE A 179 -30.25 3.16 -9.00
C PHE A 179 -29.10 4.15 -9.11
N ALA A 180 -28.28 4.03 -10.15
CA ALA A 180 -27.19 4.96 -10.46
C ALA A 180 -27.51 5.72 -11.76
N TYR A 181 -27.69 7.02 -11.65
CA TYR A 181 -27.97 7.93 -12.76
C TYR A 181 -26.69 8.66 -13.17
N LEU A 182 -26.39 8.70 -14.46
CA LEU A 182 -25.22 9.42 -14.97
C LEU A 182 -25.59 10.87 -15.28
N LEU A 183 -24.94 11.83 -14.63
CA LEU A 183 -25.00 13.26 -14.93
C LEU A 183 -23.80 13.64 -15.79
N THR A 184 -24.08 14.15 -17.00
CA THR A 184 -23.07 14.60 -17.95
C THR A 184 -23.30 16.08 -18.29
N ASN A 185 -22.48 16.66 -19.18
CA ASN A 185 -22.70 18.01 -19.71
C ASN A 185 -23.99 18.16 -20.55
N ASN A 186 -24.65 17.06 -20.90
CA ASN A 186 -25.94 17.06 -21.57
C ASN A 186 -27.14 16.94 -20.59
N GLY A 187 -26.85 16.93 -19.27
CA GLY A 187 -27.81 16.73 -18.21
C GLY A 187 -27.84 15.30 -17.67
N ILE A 188 -28.86 15.01 -16.88
CA ILE A 188 -29.05 13.71 -16.22
C ILE A 188 -29.65 12.69 -17.20
N ASN A 189 -28.99 11.52 -17.33
CA ASN A 189 -29.59 10.39 -18.05
C ASN A 189 -30.68 9.78 -17.17
N THR A 190 -31.93 9.85 -17.62
CA THR A 190 -33.08 9.33 -16.86
C THR A 190 -33.22 7.81 -16.85
N SER A 191 -32.41 7.10 -17.64
CA SER A 191 -32.31 5.64 -17.62
C SER A 191 -31.18 5.21 -16.72
N PRO A 192 -31.44 4.77 -15.47
CA PRO A 192 -30.36 4.41 -14.52
C PRO A 192 -29.74 3.06 -14.83
N VAL A 193 -28.51 2.86 -14.35
CA VAL A 193 -27.94 1.55 -14.13
C VAL A 193 -28.60 0.99 -12.86
N ILE A 194 -29.22 -0.18 -12.99
CA ILE A 194 -29.89 -0.85 -11.86
C ILE A 194 -29.02 -2.03 -11.41
N SER A 195 -28.72 -2.07 -10.12
CA SER A 195 -27.99 -3.18 -9.49
C SER A 195 -28.84 -3.82 -8.41
N ASN A 196 -29.28 -5.06 -8.64
CA ASN A 196 -30.04 -5.85 -7.68
C ASN A 196 -29.09 -6.76 -6.88
N VAL A 197 -28.60 -6.27 -5.73
CA VAL A 197 -27.48 -6.89 -5.00
C VAL A 197 -27.73 -6.95 -3.49
N GLY A 198 -28.60 -7.82 -3.07
CA GLY A 198 -28.78 -8.12 -1.65
C GLY A 198 -29.90 -7.35 -0.96
N GLY A 199 -30.57 -8.04 -0.06
CA GLY A 199 -31.74 -7.58 0.69
C GLY A 199 -31.35 -6.59 1.78
N VAL A 200 -31.16 -5.36 1.39
CA VAL A 200 -31.05 -4.28 2.35
C VAL A 200 -32.28 -3.43 2.19
N SER A 201 -33.18 -3.54 3.08
CA SER A 201 -34.26 -2.58 3.08
C SER A 201 -34.20 -1.79 4.32
N THR A 202 -33.98 -0.55 4.25
CA THR A 202 -34.56 0.26 5.29
C THR A 202 -34.39 1.75 4.98
N THR A 203 -35.09 2.43 5.70
CA THR A 203 -35.27 3.87 5.83
C THR A 203 -33.99 4.44 6.35
N GLY A 204 -33.72 5.55 6.61
CA GLY A 204 -32.62 6.18 7.35
C GLY A 204 -31.18 5.70 7.10
N GLY A 205 -30.25 6.30 7.80
CA GLY A 205 -28.81 6.00 7.73
C GLY A 205 -28.12 6.41 6.42
N GLN A 206 -26.80 6.43 6.44
CA GLN A 206 -26.01 6.96 5.34
C GLN A 206 -25.66 5.91 4.28
N LEU A 207 -25.52 6.38 3.05
CA LEU A 207 -24.84 5.74 1.94
C LEU A 207 -23.61 6.59 1.57
N LYS A 208 -22.43 6.00 1.52
CA LYS A 208 -21.18 6.67 1.13
C LYS A 208 -20.42 5.87 0.09
N ILE A 209 -19.76 6.58 -0.81
CA ILE A 209 -18.84 6.00 -1.78
C ILE A 209 -17.42 6.39 -1.38
N SER A 210 -16.49 5.44 -1.45
CA SER A 210 -15.08 5.68 -1.09
C SER A 210 -14.47 6.76 -1.97
N PRO A 211 -13.51 7.56 -1.47
CA PRO A 211 -12.85 8.60 -2.24
C PRO A 211 -12.24 8.13 -3.56
N ASN A 212 -11.79 6.88 -3.65
CA ASN A 212 -11.28 6.29 -4.90
C ASN A 212 -12.37 5.76 -5.85
N GLY A 213 -13.66 5.87 -5.50
CA GLY A 213 -14.79 5.46 -6.33
C GLY A 213 -14.95 3.94 -6.52
N ARG A 214 -14.36 3.10 -5.68
CA ARG A 214 -14.35 1.63 -5.87
C ARG A 214 -15.20 0.84 -4.87
N LYS A 215 -15.51 1.42 -3.73
CA LYS A 215 -16.33 0.80 -2.68
C LYS A 215 -17.50 1.71 -2.35
N MET A 216 -18.56 1.10 -1.89
CA MET A 216 -19.73 1.79 -1.37
C MET A 216 -20.11 1.14 -0.04
N ALA A 217 -20.52 1.94 0.94
CA ALA A 217 -20.98 1.46 2.23
C ALA A 217 -22.36 2.00 2.55
N VAL A 218 -23.17 1.19 3.21
CA VAL A 218 -24.52 1.54 3.62
C VAL A 218 -24.73 1.20 5.10
N ALA A 219 -25.22 2.16 5.87
CA ALA A 219 -25.75 1.94 7.20
C ALA A 219 -27.27 1.78 7.14
N ASN A 220 -27.79 0.76 7.82
CA ASN A 220 -29.21 0.44 7.90
C ASN A 220 -29.63 0.48 9.38
N PRO A 221 -30.20 1.58 9.89
CA PRO A 221 -30.49 1.76 11.31
C PRO A 221 -31.69 0.97 11.84
N PHE A 222 -32.52 0.44 10.95
CA PHE A 222 -33.70 -0.38 11.28
C PHE A 222 -33.64 -1.66 10.45
N GLN A 223 -34.32 -2.71 10.88
CA GLN A 223 -34.19 -4.06 10.35
C GLN A 223 -33.95 -4.20 8.83
N PRO A 224 -32.87 -4.92 8.47
CA PRO A 224 -31.85 -5.53 9.33
C PRO A 224 -30.80 -4.51 9.76
N ASN A 225 -30.67 -4.21 11.04
CA ASN A 225 -29.63 -3.31 11.59
C ASN A 225 -28.24 -3.73 11.16
N SER A 226 -27.70 -3.12 10.13
CA SER A 226 -26.46 -3.60 9.53
C SER A 226 -25.63 -2.50 8.89
N THR A 227 -24.33 -2.73 8.85
CA THR A 227 -23.42 -2.03 7.95
C THR A 227 -23.01 -2.99 6.85
N VAL A 228 -23.26 -2.61 5.60
CA VAL A 228 -22.95 -3.43 4.42
C VAL A 228 -21.98 -2.68 3.51
N LEU A 229 -20.94 -3.38 3.10
CA LEU A 229 -19.94 -2.93 2.14
C LEU A 229 -20.24 -3.57 0.77
N PHE A 230 -20.06 -2.78 -0.29
CA PHE A 230 -20.23 -3.19 -1.68
C PHE A 230 -19.01 -2.80 -2.50
N ASP A 231 -18.81 -3.46 -3.63
CA ASP A 231 -17.99 -2.93 -4.70
C ASP A 231 -18.79 -1.94 -5.54
N PHE A 232 -18.19 -0.82 -5.88
CA PHE A 232 -18.74 0.17 -6.80
C PHE A 232 -17.83 0.33 -8.00
N ASN A 233 -18.38 0.30 -9.19
CA ASN A 233 -17.64 0.54 -10.42
C ASN A 233 -17.98 1.94 -10.94
N ASN A 234 -17.09 2.90 -10.73
CA ASN A 234 -17.29 4.29 -11.15
C ASN A 234 -17.20 4.51 -12.67
N GLN A 235 -16.90 3.49 -13.46
CA GLN A 235 -16.93 3.50 -14.92
C GLN A 235 -18.35 3.16 -15.44
N THR A 236 -19.02 2.21 -14.79
CA THR A 236 -20.30 1.67 -15.27
C THR A 236 -21.49 2.03 -14.37
N GLY A 237 -21.24 2.55 -13.16
CA GLY A 237 -22.28 2.81 -12.16
C GLY A 237 -22.81 1.55 -11.46
N THR A 238 -22.20 0.37 -11.68
CA THR A 238 -22.68 -0.88 -11.11
C THR A 238 -22.26 -1.04 -9.65
N VAL A 239 -23.17 -1.60 -8.84
CA VAL A 239 -22.94 -2.01 -7.46
C VAL A 239 -22.93 -3.54 -7.41
N SER A 240 -22.00 -4.16 -6.66
CA SER A 240 -21.84 -5.62 -6.60
C SER A 240 -21.23 -6.09 -5.27
N ASN A 241 -21.13 -7.40 -5.08
CA ASN A 241 -20.39 -8.06 -4.00
C ASN A 241 -20.73 -7.54 -2.58
N PRO A 242 -21.97 -7.72 -2.08
CA PRO A 242 -22.36 -7.29 -0.75
C PRO A 242 -21.63 -8.09 0.34
N ILE A 243 -21.04 -7.39 1.32
CA ILE A 243 -20.40 -7.94 2.50
C ILE A 243 -21.04 -7.31 3.73
N THR A 244 -21.76 -8.08 4.53
CA THR A 244 -22.29 -7.62 5.81
C THR A 244 -21.16 -7.57 6.83
N LEU A 245 -20.70 -6.36 7.17
CA LEU A 245 -19.61 -6.13 8.12
C LEU A 245 -20.07 -6.20 9.57
N LEU A 246 -21.26 -5.69 9.81
CA LEU A 246 -21.88 -5.63 11.13
C LEU A 246 -23.36 -5.96 11.01
N GLN A 247 -23.84 -6.83 11.89
CA GLN A 247 -25.25 -7.12 12.08
C GLN A 247 -25.57 -6.94 13.56
N LEU A 248 -26.53 -6.09 13.89
CA LEU A 248 -26.95 -5.81 15.26
C LEU A 248 -28.34 -6.36 15.55
N SER A 249 -28.72 -6.34 16.83
CA SER A 249 -30.05 -6.71 17.30
C SER A 249 -31.13 -5.69 16.91
N VAL A 250 -32.39 -6.04 17.05
CA VAL A 250 -33.58 -5.26 16.61
C VAL A 250 -33.61 -3.83 17.18
N ASN A 251 -33.12 -3.66 18.40
CA ASN A 251 -33.21 -2.41 19.13
C ASN A 251 -31.94 -1.57 19.05
N ASP A 252 -30.89 -2.08 18.43
CA ASP A 252 -29.64 -1.36 18.29
C ASP A 252 -29.67 -0.55 16.98
N ILE A 253 -28.76 0.41 16.82
CA ILE A 253 -28.77 1.34 15.68
C ILE A 253 -27.36 1.47 15.10
N VAL A 254 -27.23 1.36 13.79
CA VAL A 254 -26.12 1.86 13.00
C VAL A 254 -26.63 3.02 12.14
N TYR A 255 -25.92 4.15 12.07
CA TYR A 255 -26.44 5.32 11.35
C TYR A 255 -25.41 5.91 10.38
N GLY A 256 -24.25 6.31 10.88
CA GLY A 256 -23.19 6.93 10.10
C GLY A 256 -22.21 5.93 9.52
N VAL A 257 -21.78 6.18 8.29
CA VAL A 257 -20.64 5.51 7.66
C VAL A 257 -19.78 6.54 6.94
N GLU A 258 -18.44 6.37 6.98
CA GLU A 258 -17.52 7.20 6.20
C GLU A 258 -16.22 6.46 5.93
N PHE A 259 -15.66 6.67 4.74
CA PHE A 259 -14.35 6.12 4.37
C PHE A 259 -13.21 7.04 4.80
N SER A 260 -12.06 6.44 5.09
CA SER A 260 -10.82 7.20 5.26
C SER A 260 -10.39 7.88 3.94
N PRO A 261 -9.64 9.00 3.98
CA PRO A 261 -9.20 9.74 2.80
C PRO A 261 -8.51 8.86 1.74
N ASN A 262 -7.70 7.91 2.16
CA ASN A 262 -7.00 6.97 1.29
C ASN A 262 -7.85 5.75 0.87
N SER A 263 -9.12 5.69 1.28
CA SER A 263 -10.05 4.59 1.00
C SER A 263 -9.66 3.23 1.59
N THR A 264 -8.73 3.19 2.55
CA THR A 264 -8.27 1.95 3.18
C THR A 264 -9.24 1.47 4.27
N PHE A 265 -9.82 2.42 5.01
CA PHE A 265 -10.67 2.10 6.16
C PHE A 265 -12.09 2.62 5.96
N LEU A 266 -13.04 1.85 6.47
CA LEU A 266 -14.43 2.24 6.64
C LEU A 266 -14.73 2.37 8.13
N TYR A 267 -15.35 3.49 8.51
CA TYR A 267 -15.84 3.76 9.85
C TYR A 267 -17.36 3.64 9.87
N THR A 268 -17.92 3.15 10.99
CA THR A 268 -19.36 3.10 11.21
C THR A 268 -19.70 3.43 12.66
N THR A 269 -20.78 4.18 12.86
CA THR A 269 -21.32 4.45 14.19
C THR A 269 -22.16 3.28 14.64
N LEU A 270 -22.21 3.04 15.94
CA LEU A 270 -23.10 2.07 16.55
C LEU A 270 -23.73 2.63 17.83
N HIS A 271 -24.92 2.17 18.14
CA HIS A 271 -25.60 2.47 19.38
C HIS A 271 -26.38 1.24 19.86
N PHE A 272 -26.08 0.81 21.08
CA PHE A 272 -26.81 -0.23 21.79
C PHE A 272 -27.81 0.46 22.74
N LEU A 273 -29.10 0.26 22.55
CA LEU A 273 -30.13 0.91 23.37
C LEU A 273 -30.16 0.42 24.82
N GLY A 274 -29.46 -0.67 25.10
CA GLY A 274 -29.42 -1.25 26.44
C GLY A 274 -30.72 -1.99 26.82
N SER A 275 -30.76 -2.45 28.04
CA SER A 275 -31.92 -3.18 28.62
C SER A 275 -31.98 -2.94 30.12
N SER A 276 -32.96 -3.51 30.83
CA SER A 276 -33.02 -3.43 32.29
C SER A 276 -31.77 -3.99 33.00
N SER A 277 -30.97 -4.81 32.31
CA SER A 277 -29.74 -5.42 32.84
C SER A 277 -28.44 -4.89 32.23
N GLN A 278 -28.50 -4.09 31.17
CA GLN A 278 -27.33 -3.56 30.47
C GLN A 278 -27.57 -2.10 30.11
N PRO A 279 -26.65 -1.17 30.45
CA PRO A 279 -26.76 0.22 30.07
C PRO A 279 -26.63 0.41 28.57
N SER A 280 -27.17 1.50 28.05
CA SER A 280 -26.96 1.92 26.65
C SER A 280 -25.49 2.21 26.40
N GLN A 281 -25.03 1.94 25.17
CA GLN A 281 -23.67 2.24 24.72
C GLN A 281 -23.70 2.87 23.35
N ARG A 282 -22.75 3.77 23.08
CA ARG A 282 -22.47 4.29 21.74
C ARG A 282 -21.01 4.10 21.39
N GLY A 283 -20.72 3.96 20.12
CA GLY A 283 -19.33 3.71 19.71
C GLY A 283 -19.09 3.91 18.24
N ILE A 284 -17.82 3.68 17.87
CA ILE A 284 -17.30 3.78 16.50
C ILE A 284 -16.46 2.55 16.24
N LEU A 285 -16.80 1.84 15.19
CA LEU A 285 -16.03 0.73 14.65
C LEU A 285 -15.32 1.14 13.36
N LYS A 286 -14.25 0.42 13.06
CA LYS A 286 -13.44 0.57 11.85
C LYS A 286 -13.14 -0.80 11.23
N TYR A 287 -13.09 -0.86 9.90
CA TYR A 287 -12.75 -2.04 9.11
C TYR A 287 -11.71 -1.70 8.05
N ASN A 288 -10.76 -2.60 7.78
CA ASN A 288 -9.87 -2.49 6.63
C ASN A 288 -10.57 -3.08 5.40
N VAL A 289 -10.99 -2.24 4.46
CA VAL A 289 -11.79 -2.63 3.29
C VAL A 289 -10.94 -2.95 2.05
N THR A 290 -9.61 -2.93 2.18
CA THR A 290 -8.68 -3.28 1.08
C THR A 290 -8.22 -4.75 1.13
N LEU A 291 -8.57 -5.49 2.17
CA LEU A 291 -8.24 -6.89 2.30
C LEU A 291 -8.99 -7.73 1.24
N PRO A 292 -8.34 -8.78 0.70
CA PRO A 292 -8.87 -9.49 -0.47
C PRO A 292 -10.08 -10.38 -0.16
N ALA A 293 -10.17 -10.97 1.04
CA ALA A 293 -11.25 -11.87 1.42
C ALA A 293 -12.27 -11.17 2.33
N ALA A 294 -13.55 -11.43 2.12
CA ALA A 294 -14.63 -10.90 2.95
C ALA A 294 -14.46 -11.25 4.44
N THR A 295 -14.01 -12.47 4.73
CA THR A 295 -13.72 -12.95 6.09
C THR A 295 -12.65 -12.11 6.78
N ASP A 296 -11.60 -11.71 6.03
CA ASP A 296 -10.50 -10.91 6.55
C ASP A 296 -10.94 -9.46 6.80
N ILE A 297 -11.78 -8.91 5.90
CA ILE A 297 -12.39 -7.59 6.09
C ILE A 297 -13.22 -7.58 7.38
N ILE A 298 -14.09 -8.56 7.58
CA ILE A 298 -14.92 -8.67 8.79
C ILE A 298 -14.04 -8.86 10.04
N ALA A 299 -13.03 -9.71 9.97
CA ALA A 299 -12.11 -9.98 11.08
C ALA A 299 -11.22 -8.76 11.43
N SER A 300 -11.01 -7.84 10.50
CA SER A 300 -10.25 -6.61 10.72
C SER A 300 -10.96 -5.57 11.58
N ARG A 301 -12.15 -5.88 12.08
CA ARG A 301 -12.94 -5.00 12.94
C ARG A 301 -12.13 -4.52 14.14
N ASP A 302 -12.08 -3.20 14.31
CA ASP A 302 -11.44 -2.55 15.44
C ASP A 302 -12.39 -1.54 16.09
N THR A 303 -12.34 -1.41 17.42
CA THR A 303 -13.13 -0.46 18.18
C THR A 303 -12.31 0.80 18.43
N ILE A 304 -12.67 1.89 17.77
CA ILE A 304 -12.00 3.19 17.93
C ILE A 304 -12.45 3.88 19.20
N PHE A 305 -13.75 3.82 19.47
CA PHE A 305 -14.37 4.43 20.65
C PHE A 305 -15.57 3.60 21.07
N ILE A 306 -15.80 3.50 22.39
CA ILE A 306 -17.03 3.01 22.99
C ILE A 306 -17.24 3.70 24.32
N GLU A 307 -18.47 4.11 24.60
CA GLU A 307 -18.89 4.78 25.81
C GLU A 307 -20.17 4.14 26.33
N THR A 308 -20.22 3.96 27.64
CA THR A 308 -21.43 3.50 28.33
C THR A 308 -22.21 4.73 28.83
N LEU A 309 -23.47 4.82 28.45
CA LEU A 309 -24.36 5.92 28.79
C LEU A 309 -25.06 5.65 30.13
N ASN A 310 -25.21 6.69 30.95
CA ASN A 310 -25.69 6.57 32.35
C ASN A 310 -27.19 6.27 32.48
N SER A 311 -27.93 6.15 31.36
CA SER A 311 -29.38 5.87 31.38
C SER A 311 -29.76 4.85 30.34
N ILE A 312 -30.77 4.01 30.68
CA ILE A 312 -31.38 3.08 29.74
C ILE A 312 -32.29 3.87 28.77
N GLY A 313 -32.22 3.53 27.48
CA GLY A 313 -33.07 4.16 26.46
C GLY A 313 -32.64 5.60 26.10
N ASN A 314 -31.45 6.02 26.49
CA ASN A 314 -30.91 7.31 26.10
C ASN A 314 -30.58 7.29 24.58
N LEU A 315 -31.24 8.18 23.83
CA LEU A 315 -31.03 8.38 22.38
C LEU A 315 -29.84 9.32 22.08
N ASP A 316 -28.84 9.38 22.93
CA ASP A 316 -27.60 10.15 22.67
C ASP A 316 -26.76 9.43 21.60
N LEU A 317 -27.20 9.56 20.36
CA LEU A 317 -26.69 8.85 19.20
C LEU A 317 -25.52 9.61 18.56
N PHE A 318 -24.62 8.87 17.91
CA PHE A 318 -23.83 9.39 16.81
C PHE A 318 -24.62 9.32 15.50
N GLY A 319 -24.85 10.47 14.90
CA GLY A 319 -25.51 10.59 13.60
C GLY A 319 -24.56 10.39 12.42
N SER A 320 -24.66 11.28 11.45
CA SER A 320 -23.85 11.27 10.22
C SER A 320 -22.37 11.40 10.47
N MET A 321 -21.60 10.73 9.62
CA MET A 321 -20.16 10.91 9.47
C MET A 321 -19.87 11.62 8.15
N GLN A 322 -18.90 12.54 8.14
CA GLN A 322 -18.50 13.26 6.95
C GLN A 322 -17.01 13.53 6.92
N LEU A 323 -16.35 13.14 5.85
CA LEU A 323 -14.96 13.49 5.57
C LEU A 323 -14.84 14.99 5.27
N GLY A 324 -13.98 15.68 6.03
CA GLY A 324 -13.71 17.10 5.85
C GLY A 324 -12.62 17.39 4.82
N PRO A 325 -12.54 18.65 4.32
CA PRO A 325 -11.47 19.09 3.43
C PRO A 325 -10.06 18.91 4.03
N ASP A 326 -9.94 18.97 5.36
CA ASP A 326 -8.72 18.77 6.13
C ASP A 326 -8.37 17.28 6.36
N LYS A 327 -9.07 16.36 5.65
CA LYS A 327 -8.86 14.90 5.68
C LYS A 327 -9.16 14.24 7.03
N LYS A 328 -9.91 14.90 7.91
CA LYS A 328 -10.44 14.29 9.13
C LYS A 328 -11.88 13.86 8.93
N ILE A 329 -12.35 12.91 9.74
CA ILE A 329 -13.76 12.51 9.75
C ILE A 329 -14.45 13.20 10.91
N TYR A 330 -15.53 13.91 10.61
CA TYR A 330 -16.40 14.59 11.54
C TYR A 330 -17.65 13.77 11.79
N ILE A 331 -18.10 13.78 13.04
CA ILE A 331 -19.27 13.00 13.46
C ILE A 331 -20.20 13.93 14.22
N SER A 332 -21.48 13.83 13.94
CA SER A 332 -22.52 14.62 14.59
C SER A 332 -23.12 13.88 15.79
N PRO A 333 -22.78 14.22 17.03
CA PRO A 333 -23.52 13.73 18.18
C PRO A 333 -24.86 14.47 18.30
N LEU A 334 -25.93 13.74 18.57
CA LEU A 334 -27.27 14.32 18.66
C LEU A 334 -27.36 15.36 19.79
N ILE A 335 -27.87 16.58 19.45
CA ILE A 335 -28.09 17.71 20.38
C ILE A 335 -26.79 18.20 21.05
N SER A 336 -25.65 18.04 20.44
CA SER A 336 -24.35 18.44 20.96
C SER A 336 -23.95 19.85 20.49
N GLN A 337 -23.26 20.60 21.35
CA GLN A 337 -22.59 21.87 20.97
C GLN A 337 -21.19 21.62 20.37
N PHE A 338 -20.82 20.36 20.16
CA PHE A 338 -19.55 19.95 19.58
C PHE A 338 -19.78 18.94 18.45
N LEU A 339 -18.91 18.95 17.45
CA LEU A 339 -18.71 17.78 16.58
C LEU A 339 -17.59 16.92 17.18
N ALA A 340 -17.78 15.61 17.14
CA ALA A 340 -16.70 14.67 17.40
C ALA A 340 -15.84 14.50 16.13
N VAL A 341 -14.56 14.15 16.32
CA VAL A 341 -13.56 14.11 15.25
C VAL A 341 -12.69 12.86 15.35
N ILE A 342 -12.44 12.21 14.21
CA ILE A 342 -11.36 11.24 14.04
C ILE A 342 -10.22 11.96 13.31
N PRO A 343 -9.13 12.34 14.03
CA PRO A 343 -8.11 13.24 13.47
C PRO A 343 -7.15 12.57 12.46
N ASN A 344 -6.97 11.27 12.53
CA ASN A 344 -6.03 10.52 11.67
C ASN A 344 -6.67 9.27 11.06
N PRO A 345 -7.73 9.41 10.22
CA PRO A 345 -8.52 8.26 9.79
C PRO A 345 -7.76 7.23 8.94
N ASP A 346 -6.63 7.61 8.33
CA ASP A 346 -5.78 6.70 7.57
C ASP A 346 -4.84 5.84 8.45
N ARG A 347 -4.77 6.10 9.76
CA ARG A 347 -3.89 5.35 10.67
C ARG A 347 -4.56 4.06 11.16
N PRO A 348 -3.81 2.95 11.30
CA PRO A 348 -4.37 1.70 11.83
C PRO A 348 -4.67 1.81 13.34
N GLY A 349 -5.59 0.97 13.80
CA GLY A 349 -5.92 0.82 15.21
C GLY A 349 -6.36 2.12 15.87
N LYS A 350 -6.10 2.24 17.16
CA LYS A 350 -6.39 3.43 17.97
C LYS A 350 -5.53 4.65 17.61
N ALA A 351 -4.51 4.50 16.77
CA ALA A 351 -3.72 5.62 16.25
C ALA A 351 -4.53 6.56 15.33
N ALA A 352 -5.72 6.13 14.88
CA ALA A 352 -6.69 7.00 14.21
C ALA A 352 -7.12 8.16 15.14
N GLY A 353 -7.17 7.92 16.45
CA GLY A 353 -7.62 8.88 17.46
C GLY A 353 -9.13 9.10 17.43
N PHE A 354 -9.64 9.66 18.50
CA PHE A 354 -11.03 10.12 18.59
C PHE A 354 -11.12 11.24 19.62
N ASP A 355 -11.78 12.33 19.25
CA ASP A 355 -12.05 13.46 20.12
C ASP A 355 -13.55 13.76 20.11
N MET A 356 -14.21 13.59 21.25
CA MET A 356 -15.65 13.83 21.41
C MET A 356 -16.03 15.31 21.27
N GLN A 357 -15.11 16.22 21.59
CA GLN A 357 -15.30 17.66 21.60
C GLN A 357 -14.39 18.36 20.58
N GLY A 358 -14.13 17.71 19.45
CA GLY A 358 -13.14 18.15 18.47
C GLY A 358 -13.41 19.53 17.85
N VAL A 359 -14.69 19.93 17.69
CA VAL A 359 -15.05 21.28 17.19
C VAL A 359 -16.21 21.86 17.99
N TYR A 360 -15.98 22.98 18.67
CA TYR A 360 -17.03 23.74 19.33
C TYR A 360 -17.86 24.55 18.31
N LEU A 361 -19.20 24.52 18.41
CA LEU A 361 -20.14 25.11 17.45
C LEU A 361 -20.63 26.51 17.83
N GLY A 362 -19.90 27.24 18.67
CA GLY A 362 -20.27 28.63 19.04
C GLY A 362 -21.60 28.72 19.77
N GLY A 363 -21.99 27.74 20.58
CA GLY A 363 -23.25 27.66 21.30
C GLY A 363 -24.43 27.12 20.50
N LYS A 364 -24.25 26.85 19.19
CA LYS A 364 -25.23 26.18 18.32
C LYS A 364 -25.17 24.68 18.54
N LYS A 365 -26.15 23.93 18.01
CA LYS A 365 -26.24 22.48 18.24
C LYS A 365 -26.23 21.69 16.95
N ALA A 366 -25.43 20.65 16.93
CA ALA A 366 -25.54 19.58 15.95
C ALA A 366 -26.84 18.78 16.15
N ARG A 367 -27.33 18.20 15.08
CA ARG A 367 -28.40 17.20 15.03
C ARG A 367 -27.84 15.93 14.41
N LEU A 368 -28.66 15.04 13.85
CA LEU A 368 -28.18 13.80 13.24
C LEU A 368 -27.41 14.02 11.92
N GLY A 369 -27.78 15.04 11.14
CA GLY A 369 -27.21 15.27 9.81
C GLY A 369 -25.95 16.13 9.78
N LEU A 370 -25.09 15.83 8.81
CA LEU A 370 -23.99 16.68 8.32
C LEU A 370 -24.16 16.89 6.81
N PRO A 371 -23.54 17.93 6.22
CA PRO A 371 -23.66 18.19 4.80
C PRO A 371 -23.23 17.00 3.95
N ASN A 372 -24.04 16.65 2.98
CA ASN A 372 -23.79 15.61 2.00
C ASN A 372 -23.06 16.21 0.80
N PHE A 373 -21.92 15.64 0.44
CA PHE A 373 -21.11 16.06 -0.70
C PHE A 373 -20.87 14.89 -1.64
N PRO A 374 -20.64 15.13 -2.95
CA PRO A 374 -20.08 14.10 -3.82
C PRO A 374 -18.79 13.51 -3.24
N SER A 375 -18.68 12.20 -3.24
CA SER A 375 -17.63 11.47 -2.49
C SER A 375 -16.21 11.65 -3.00
N SER A 376 -15.99 12.24 -4.15
CA SER A 376 -14.65 12.56 -4.62
C SER A 376 -14.66 13.82 -5.44
N PHE A 377 -14.01 14.83 -4.93
CA PHE A 377 -13.61 15.98 -5.73
C PHE A 377 -12.27 15.74 -6.43
N THR A 378 -11.41 14.83 -5.94
CA THR A 378 -10.18 14.39 -6.59
C THR A 378 -10.33 12.97 -7.11
N ILE A 379 -10.24 12.79 -8.43
CA ILE A 379 -10.09 11.47 -8.99
C ILE A 379 -8.62 11.10 -8.85
N ALA A 380 -8.35 10.10 -8.04
CA ALA A 380 -7.15 9.31 -8.28
C ALA A 380 -7.39 8.54 -9.60
N PRO A 381 -6.50 8.63 -10.57
CA PRO A 381 -6.57 7.78 -11.76
C PRO A 381 -6.78 6.34 -11.34
N LEU A 382 -7.49 5.56 -12.14
CA LEU A 382 -7.59 4.12 -11.90
C LEU A 382 -6.16 3.59 -11.79
N SER A 383 -5.85 2.80 -10.76
CA SER A 383 -4.52 2.20 -10.65
C SER A 383 -4.33 1.27 -11.84
N GLY A 384 -3.41 1.62 -12.69
CA GLY A 384 -2.97 0.81 -13.80
C GLY A 384 -2.05 -0.33 -13.34
N LYS A 385 -1.47 -1.00 -14.30
CA LYS A 385 -0.51 -2.09 -14.09
C LYS A 385 0.82 -1.51 -13.59
N ARG A 386 1.48 -2.25 -12.72
CA ARG A 386 2.88 -2.04 -12.41
C ARG A 386 3.68 -3.18 -13.04
N ILE A 387 4.60 -2.83 -13.92
CA ILE A 387 5.41 -3.78 -14.69
C ILE A 387 6.87 -3.56 -14.32
N ASP A 388 7.50 -4.58 -13.76
CA ASP A 388 8.94 -4.56 -13.49
C ASP A 388 9.67 -5.25 -14.66
N THR A 389 10.66 -4.57 -15.22
CA THR A 389 11.46 -5.04 -16.35
C THR A 389 12.91 -4.58 -16.21
N PHE A 390 13.75 -4.91 -17.19
CA PHE A 390 15.15 -4.51 -17.15
C PHE A 390 15.67 -4.11 -18.53
N ILE A 391 16.74 -3.33 -18.51
CA ILE A 391 17.50 -2.93 -19.69
C ILE A 391 18.96 -3.33 -19.54
N CYS A 392 19.55 -3.87 -20.59
CA CYS A 392 20.98 -4.15 -20.65
C CYS A 392 21.76 -2.88 -20.97
N THR A 393 22.99 -2.80 -20.50
CA THR A 393 23.88 -1.66 -20.81
C THR A 393 24.02 -1.47 -22.33
N ASN A 394 23.93 -0.21 -22.77
CA ASN A 394 24.04 0.20 -24.17
C ASN A 394 23.00 -0.46 -25.12
N ARG A 395 21.87 -0.89 -24.58
CA ARG A 395 20.73 -1.34 -25.38
C ARG A 395 19.53 -0.43 -25.13
N SER A 396 18.57 -0.48 -26.02
CA SER A 396 17.26 0.15 -25.86
C SER A 396 16.20 -0.91 -25.53
N LEU A 397 15.17 -0.46 -24.82
CA LEU A 397 13.98 -1.27 -24.48
C LEU A 397 12.74 -0.52 -24.97
N VAL A 398 11.83 -1.22 -25.64
CA VAL A 398 10.54 -0.65 -26.01
C VAL A 398 9.53 -0.99 -24.92
N LEU A 399 8.92 0.05 -24.33
CA LEU A 399 7.81 -0.08 -23.41
C LEU A 399 6.50 0.11 -24.18
N HIS A 400 5.57 -0.82 -24.02
CA HIS A 400 4.28 -0.80 -24.69
C HIS A 400 3.18 -0.48 -23.67
N ALA A 401 2.40 0.53 -23.96
CA ALA A 401 1.16 0.88 -23.27
C ALA A 401 0.03 -0.11 -23.65
N ASP A 402 -1.12 -0.02 -22.96
CA ASP A 402 -2.27 -0.88 -23.28
C ASP A 402 -2.76 -0.59 -24.72
N PRO A 403 -2.76 -1.57 -25.63
CA PRO A 403 -3.21 -1.37 -27.00
C PRO A 403 -4.73 -1.10 -27.12
N MET A 404 -5.51 -1.37 -26.06
CA MET A 404 -6.95 -1.12 -25.99
C MET A 404 -7.29 0.31 -25.56
N ALA A 405 -6.30 1.11 -25.16
CA ALA A 405 -6.50 2.50 -24.85
C ALA A 405 -6.77 3.34 -26.12
N THR A 406 -7.53 4.40 -25.97
CA THR A 406 -7.88 5.33 -27.08
C THR A 406 -6.89 6.48 -27.22
N SER A 407 -6.11 6.76 -26.15
CA SER A 407 -5.02 7.73 -26.17
C SER A 407 -3.98 7.42 -25.10
N TRP A 408 -2.75 7.90 -25.32
CA TRP A 408 -1.59 7.70 -24.47
C TRP A 408 -0.90 9.04 -24.25
N LEU A 409 -0.35 9.23 -23.06
CA LEU A 409 0.52 10.36 -22.72
C LEU A 409 1.61 9.87 -21.75
N TRP A 410 2.82 9.73 -22.26
CA TRP A 410 3.98 9.39 -21.46
C TRP A 410 4.51 10.60 -20.69
N GLN A 411 5.29 10.38 -19.67
CA GLN A 411 5.86 11.44 -18.83
C GLN A 411 6.77 12.43 -19.56
N ASP A 412 7.28 12.07 -20.74
CA ASP A 412 8.08 12.93 -21.62
C ASP A 412 7.24 13.72 -22.63
N GLY A 413 5.89 13.59 -22.56
CA GLY A 413 4.95 14.22 -23.48
C GLY A 413 4.67 13.42 -24.76
N THR A 414 5.28 12.25 -24.93
CA THR A 414 5.00 11.36 -26.09
C THR A 414 3.57 10.83 -26.03
N THR A 415 2.87 10.82 -27.17
CA THR A 415 1.48 10.35 -27.30
C THR A 415 1.34 9.06 -28.12
N ALA A 416 2.43 8.34 -28.36
CA ALA A 416 2.43 7.05 -29.04
C ALA A 416 2.07 5.91 -28.08
N ALA A 417 1.56 4.80 -28.61
CA ALA A 417 1.27 3.58 -27.85
C ALA A 417 2.51 2.87 -27.28
N ALA A 418 3.72 3.31 -27.67
CA ALA A 418 4.96 2.77 -27.16
C ALA A 418 6.06 3.86 -27.15
N ILE A 419 7.00 3.73 -26.20
CA ILE A 419 8.22 4.55 -26.16
C ILE A 419 9.47 3.67 -26.12
N THR A 420 10.56 4.19 -26.65
CA THR A 420 11.88 3.55 -26.55
C THR A 420 12.70 4.23 -25.47
N VAL A 421 13.15 3.45 -24.48
CA VAL A 421 13.96 3.93 -23.36
C VAL A 421 15.38 3.37 -23.44
N THR A 422 16.36 4.13 -22.96
CA THR A 422 17.79 3.77 -23.01
C THR A 422 18.45 3.79 -21.63
N ALA A 423 17.67 4.12 -20.58
CA ALA A 423 18.17 4.23 -19.21
C ALA A 423 17.25 3.49 -18.22
N PRO A 424 17.79 3.00 -17.10
CA PRO A 424 16.96 2.53 -15.99
C PRO A 424 16.19 3.71 -15.37
N GLY A 425 15.00 3.42 -14.83
CA GLY A 425 14.15 4.45 -14.21
C GLY A 425 12.71 4.00 -14.05
N LEU A 426 11.90 4.88 -13.50
CA LEU A 426 10.45 4.73 -13.45
C LEU A 426 9.86 5.46 -14.66
N TYR A 427 9.07 4.75 -15.45
CA TYR A 427 8.35 5.28 -16.61
C TYR A 427 6.86 5.12 -16.37
N CYS A 428 6.10 6.17 -16.65
CA CYS A 428 4.66 6.17 -16.49
C CYS A 428 3.98 6.59 -17.79
N VAL A 429 2.85 5.98 -18.08
CA VAL A 429 1.96 6.37 -19.16
C VAL A 429 0.57 6.61 -18.62
N GLN A 430 -0.02 7.73 -18.96
CA GLN A 430 -1.44 8.00 -18.77
C GLN A 430 -2.19 7.51 -20.00
N GLU A 431 -3.15 6.64 -19.77
CA GLU A 431 -3.94 5.99 -20.81
C GLU A 431 -5.41 6.37 -20.63
N THR A 432 -6.10 6.64 -21.72
CA THR A 432 -7.55 6.81 -21.70
C THR A 432 -8.19 5.61 -22.37
N ASN A 433 -9.06 4.89 -21.65
CA ASN A 433 -9.77 3.77 -22.23
C ASN A 433 -10.98 4.22 -23.08
N ALA A 434 -11.68 3.27 -23.72
CA ALA A 434 -12.82 3.55 -24.58
C ALA A 434 -13.99 4.27 -23.86
N ASN A 435 -14.06 4.19 -22.53
CA ASN A 435 -15.09 4.87 -21.72
C ASN A 435 -14.63 6.24 -21.19
N GLY A 436 -13.50 6.75 -21.67
CA GLY A 436 -12.94 8.03 -21.25
C GLY A 436 -12.26 8.01 -19.87
N CYS A 437 -12.05 6.83 -19.27
CA CYS A 437 -11.41 6.72 -17.95
C CYS A 437 -9.90 6.79 -18.06
N LEU A 438 -9.30 7.58 -17.18
CA LEU A 438 -7.85 7.71 -17.06
C LEU A 438 -7.26 6.57 -16.24
N ILE A 439 -6.26 5.90 -16.79
CA ILE A 439 -5.47 4.84 -16.14
C ILE A 439 -4.01 5.29 -16.16
N ILE A 440 -3.24 4.97 -15.13
CA ILE A 440 -1.80 5.22 -15.14
C ILE A 440 -1.08 3.88 -14.96
N ASP A 441 -0.42 3.43 -16.02
CA ASP A 441 0.50 2.31 -15.98
C ASP A 441 1.91 2.78 -15.63
N SER A 442 2.66 1.98 -14.90
CA SER A 442 4.02 2.27 -14.50
C SER A 442 4.96 1.10 -14.79
N PHE A 443 6.16 1.43 -15.29
CA PHE A 443 7.22 0.49 -15.62
C PHE A 443 8.43 0.82 -14.78
N THR A 444 8.84 -0.12 -13.91
CA THR A 444 10.13 -0.01 -13.21
C THR A 444 11.18 -0.70 -14.06
N VAL A 445 12.02 0.07 -14.73
CA VAL A 445 13.12 -0.45 -15.55
C VAL A 445 14.38 -0.46 -14.71
N SER A 446 14.88 -1.65 -14.38
CA SER A 446 16.15 -1.82 -13.68
C SER A 446 17.29 -2.03 -14.68
N GLN A 447 18.54 -1.76 -14.26
CA GLN A 447 19.70 -2.11 -15.06
C GLN A 447 20.12 -3.54 -14.76
N LYS A 448 20.30 -4.34 -15.81
CA LYS A 448 20.87 -5.69 -15.72
C LYS A 448 22.20 -5.72 -16.45
N LEU A 449 23.20 -6.29 -15.78
CA LEU A 449 24.57 -6.44 -16.30
C LEU A 449 24.84 -7.93 -16.57
N PRO A 450 25.85 -8.25 -17.37
CA PRO A 450 26.38 -9.61 -17.41
C PRO A 450 26.77 -10.10 -16.01
N PRO A 451 26.74 -11.40 -15.73
CA PRO A 451 27.22 -11.92 -14.47
C PRO A 451 28.70 -11.63 -14.31
N VAL A 452 29.12 -11.22 -13.11
CA VAL A 452 30.54 -11.12 -12.74
C VAL A 452 30.78 -12.18 -11.66
N PHE A 453 31.73 -13.07 -11.91
CA PHE A 453 32.00 -14.20 -11.03
C PHE A 453 33.50 -14.52 -11.00
N THR A 454 33.88 -15.41 -10.10
CA THR A 454 35.23 -15.97 -10.06
C THR A 454 35.18 -17.47 -9.79
N LEU A 455 36.10 -18.21 -10.40
CA LEU A 455 36.37 -19.61 -10.11
C LEU A 455 37.35 -19.78 -8.94
N GLY A 456 37.91 -18.68 -8.43
CA GLY A 456 38.89 -18.67 -7.37
C GLY A 456 40.30 -18.40 -7.86
N LYS A 457 41.28 -18.76 -7.03
CA LYS A 457 42.72 -18.61 -7.34
C LYS A 457 43.28 -19.88 -7.91
N ASP A 458 44.32 -19.76 -8.74
CA ASP A 458 45.12 -20.87 -9.20
C ASP A 458 45.49 -21.80 -8.01
N THR A 459 45.33 -23.10 -8.23
CA THR A 459 45.42 -24.08 -7.16
C THR A 459 46.17 -25.35 -7.61
N VAL A 460 46.35 -26.26 -6.67
CA VAL A 460 47.10 -27.49 -6.89
C VAL A 460 46.18 -28.68 -6.72
N ILE A 461 46.20 -29.62 -7.65
CA ILE A 461 45.50 -30.92 -7.52
C ILE A 461 46.51 -32.01 -7.08
N CYS A 462 46.07 -32.85 -6.19
CA CYS A 462 46.83 -34.00 -5.75
C CYS A 462 46.37 -35.27 -6.49
N LYS A 463 47.28 -36.21 -6.71
CA LYS A 463 46.93 -37.49 -7.36
C LYS A 463 45.81 -38.19 -6.54
N GLU A 464 44.77 -38.64 -7.26
CA GLU A 464 43.59 -39.29 -6.69
C GLU A 464 42.65 -38.33 -5.89
N GLN A 465 42.70 -37.03 -6.16
CA GLN A 465 41.74 -36.05 -5.62
C GLN A 465 40.97 -35.40 -6.78
N ASP A 466 39.71 -35.18 -6.53
CA ASP A 466 38.85 -34.39 -7.41
C ASP A 466 38.66 -33.00 -6.78
N ILE A 467 38.65 -31.98 -7.62
CA ILE A 467 38.28 -30.59 -7.24
C ILE A 467 36.98 -30.26 -7.97
N VAL A 468 35.97 -29.81 -7.23
CA VAL A 468 34.73 -29.30 -7.83
C VAL A 468 34.88 -27.80 -7.93
N LEU A 469 34.82 -27.28 -9.17
CA LEU A 469 34.77 -25.85 -9.47
C LEU A 469 33.32 -25.40 -9.49
N GLU A 470 33.06 -24.32 -8.79
CA GLU A 470 31.76 -23.65 -8.73
C GLU A 470 31.97 -22.15 -8.80
N PRO A 471 31.30 -21.42 -9.72
CA PRO A 471 31.48 -19.98 -9.85
C PRO A 471 30.86 -19.26 -8.64
N VAL A 472 31.62 -18.36 -8.04
CA VAL A 472 31.15 -17.47 -6.98
C VAL A 472 30.81 -16.13 -7.58
N LEU A 473 29.52 -15.77 -7.53
CA LEU A 473 29.05 -14.46 -8.02
C LEU A 473 29.63 -13.31 -7.23
N LEU A 474 30.11 -12.29 -7.93
CA LEU A 474 30.66 -11.04 -7.38
C LEU A 474 29.70 -9.85 -7.56
N ASN A 475 28.61 -10.03 -8.31
CA ASN A 475 27.54 -9.05 -8.48
C ASN A 475 26.18 -9.73 -8.31
N ASN A 476 25.10 -8.92 -8.24
CA ASN A 476 23.74 -9.44 -8.03
C ASN A 476 23.05 -9.91 -9.33
N ASN A 477 23.80 -10.15 -10.41
CA ASN A 477 23.24 -10.59 -11.69
C ASN A 477 23.40 -12.12 -11.82
N PRO A 478 22.30 -12.88 -11.84
CA PRO A 478 22.36 -14.34 -11.86
C PRO A 478 22.98 -14.85 -13.15
N ILE A 479 23.64 -16.00 -13.05
CA ILE A 479 24.06 -16.78 -14.21
C ILE A 479 22.85 -17.56 -14.74
N GLU A 480 22.53 -17.41 -16.01
CA GLU A 480 21.42 -18.09 -16.69
C GLU A 480 21.92 -19.28 -17.55
N ALA A 481 23.17 -19.22 -18.00
CA ALA A 481 23.78 -20.31 -18.75
C ALA A 481 25.28 -20.41 -18.44
N TYR A 482 25.78 -21.65 -18.49
CA TYR A 482 27.17 -22.04 -18.23
C TYR A 482 27.73 -22.70 -19.49
N GLN A 483 29.00 -22.45 -19.78
CA GLN A 483 29.74 -23.16 -20.82
C GLN A 483 31.20 -23.30 -20.40
N TRP A 484 31.59 -24.53 -20.05
CA TRP A 484 32.94 -24.87 -19.69
C TRP A 484 33.80 -25.10 -20.93
N GLN A 485 35.13 -25.16 -20.77
CA GLN A 485 36.12 -25.37 -21.87
C GLN A 485 35.88 -26.64 -22.67
N ASP A 486 35.21 -27.63 -22.12
CA ASP A 486 34.88 -28.90 -22.79
C ASP A 486 33.48 -28.90 -23.46
N GLY A 487 32.77 -27.74 -23.36
CA GLY A 487 31.41 -27.57 -23.86
C GLY A 487 30.30 -28.03 -22.91
N SER A 488 30.64 -28.53 -21.72
CA SER A 488 29.65 -28.87 -20.68
C SER A 488 28.93 -27.63 -20.15
N THR A 489 27.67 -27.79 -19.71
CA THR A 489 26.77 -26.69 -19.34
C THR A 489 26.24 -26.81 -17.88
N GLN A 490 26.83 -27.69 -17.09
CA GLN A 490 26.45 -27.85 -15.70
C GLN A 490 26.95 -26.68 -14.85
N PRO A 491 26.28 -26.32 -13.74
CA PRO A 491 26.71 -25.23 -12.87
C PRO A 491 28.03 -25.51 -12.14
N GLN A 492 28.45 -26.76 -12.07
CA GLN A 492 29.69 -27.23 -11.44
C GLN A 492 30.51 -28.06 -12.41
N PHE A 493 31.83 -28.03 -12.26
CA PHE A 493 32.78 -28.81 -13.05
C PHE A 493 33.73 -29.60 -12.17
N THR A 494 33.83 -30.92 -12.38
CA THR A 494 34.76 -31.77 -11.62
C THR A 494 36.11 -31.88 -12.34
N VAL A 495 37.14 -31.41 -11.72
CA VAL A 495 38.53 -31.45 -12.17
C VAL A 495 39.19 -32.71 -11.66
N VAL A 496 39.78 -33.48 -12.54
CA VAL A 496 40.49 -34.74 -12.22
C VAL A 496 41.98 -34.71 -12.60
N SER A 497 42.43 -33.65 -13.26
CA SER A 497 43.82 -33.50 -13.73
C SER A 497 44.27 -32.06 -13.74
N GLU A 498 45.61 -31.85 -13.89
CA GLU A 498 46.13 -30.52 -14.14
C GLU A 498 45.63 -29.95 -15.49
N GLY A 499 45.52 -28.63 -15.56
CA GLY A 499 45.10 -27.95 -16.77
C GLY A 499 44.63 -26.53 -16.52
N THR A 500 44.25 -25.85 -17.58
CA THR A 500 43.56 -24.56 -17.52
C THR A 500 42.07 -24.80 -17.69
N TYR A 501 41.30 -24.37 -16.72
CA TYR A 501 39.85 -24.51 -16.69
C TYR A 501 39.21 -23.14 -16.88
N SER A 502 38.27 -23.04 -17.76
CA SER A 502 37.57 -21.81 -18.06
C SER A 502 36.07 -22.02 -18.08
N LEU A 503 35.35 -21.06 -17.52
CA LEU A 503 33.91 -20.97 -17.58
C LEU A 503 33.51 -19.68 -18.28
N GLN A 504 32.72 -19.79 -19.31
CA GLN A 504 31.91 -18.67 -19.81
C GLN A 504 30.53 -18.76 -19.17
N ALA A 505 30.20 -17.75 -18.36
CA ALA A 505 28.88 -17.63 -17.74
C ALA A 505 28.13 -16.46 -18.37
N SER A 506 26.85 -16.65 -18.68
CA SER A 506 26.04 -15.65 -19.37
C SER A 506 24.66 -15.47 -18.76
N ASN A 507 24.08 -14.33 -19.06
CA ASN A 507 22.66 -14.03 -18.90
C ASN A 507 22.15 -13.30 -20.16
N SER A 508 20.86 -12.90 -20.15
CA SER A 508 20.24 -12.18 -21.27
C SER A 508 20.95 -10.87 -21.66
N CYS A 509 21.85 -10.32 -20.80
CA CYS A 509 22.58 -9.08 -21.05
C CYS A 509 24.03 -9.28 -21.51
N GLY A 510 24.53 -10.48 -21.54
CA GLY A 510 25.88 -10.79 -22.04
C GLY A 510 26.56 -11.90 -21.28
N ALA A 511 27.82 -12.14 -21.62
CA ALA A 511 28.64 -13.19 -21.05
C ALA A 511 29.96 -12.62 -20.51
N THR A 512 30.50 -13.26 -19.48
CA THR A 512 31.85 -13.07 -18.98
C THR A 512 32.55 -14.41 -18.86
N THR A 513 33.87 -14.39 -18.86
CA THR A 513 34.70 -15.59 -18.73
C THR A 513 35.68 -15.40 -17.60
N ASP A 514 35.86 -16.45 -16.79
CA ASP A 514 36.96 -16.56 -15.84
C ASP A 514 37.73 -17.84 -16.05
N THR A 515 39.01 -17.81 -15.70
CA THR A 515 39.94 -18.93 -15.89
C THR A 515 40.71 -19.22 -14.63
N LEU A 516 40.96 -20.50 -14.39
CA LEU A 516 41.72 -21.01 -13.26
C LEU A 516 42.77 -22.01 -13.76
N VAL A 517 44.00 -21.89 -13.28
CA VAL A 517 45.05 -22.84 -13.59
C VAL A 517 45.20 -23.80 -12.43
N ILE A 518 45.16 -25.09 -12.73
CA ILE A 518 45.38 -26.16 -11.78
C ILE A 518 46.63 -26.93 -12.20
N VAL A 519 47.59 -27.02 -11.29
CA VAL A 519 48.85 -27.73 -11.53
C VAL A 519 48.95 -28.98 -10.63
N ASN A 520 49.68 -29.99 -11.05
CA ASN A 520 49.96 -31.13 -10.23
C ASN A 520 50.90 -30.70 -9.07
N GLY A 521 50.49 -31.01 -7.85
CA GLY A 521 51.24 -30.73 -6.66
C GLY A 521 51.87 -31.97 -6.02
N VAL A 522 52.98 -31.77 -5.39
CA VAL A 522 53.55 -32.78 -4.51
C VAL A 522 52.76 -32.71 -3.18
N CYS A 523 51.67 -33.44 -3.12
CA CYS A 523 50.81 -33.48 -1.95
C CYS A 523 51.23 -34.52 -0.91
N ARG A 524 52.37 -35.16 -1.09
CA ARG A 524 52.90 -36.05 -0.10
C ARG A 524 53.63 -35.27 0.99
N LEU A 525 53.22 -35.52 2.20
CA LEU A 525 53.98 -35.18 3.39
C LEU A 525 55.33 -35.89 3.35
N LEU A 526 56.41 -35.13 3.28
CA LEU A 526 57.77 -35.68 3.43
C LEU A 526 58.16 -35.58 4.89
N VAL A 527 58.37 -36.74 5.48
CA VAL A 527 58.86 -36.84 6.87
C VAL A 527 60.25 -37.44 6.84
N PRO A 528 61.29 -36.74 7.29
CA PRO A 528 62.63 -37.26 7.37
C PRO A 528 62.68 -38.52 8.26
N ASN A 529 63.58 -39.46 7.99
CA ASN A 529 63.78 -40.64 8.78
C ASN A 529 64.94 -40.49 9.80
N ALA A 530 65.76 -39.41 9.72
CA ALA A 530 66.80 -39.06 10.65
C ALA A 530 67.05 -37.54 10.68
N PHE A 531 67.63 -37.04 11.77
CA PHE A 531 68.08 -35.64 11.90
C PHE A 531 69.32 -35.59 12.86
N THR A 532 70.10 -34.50 12.69
CA THR A 532 71.41 -34.36 13.37
C THR A 532 71.53 -32.95 13.98
N PRO A 533 71.02 -32.72 15.20
CA PRO A 533 71.17 -31.43 15.88
C PRO A 533 72.58 -31.26 16.46
N ASN A 534 73.55 -31.01 15.57
CA ASN A 534 74.99 -30.91 15.92
C ASN A 534 75.56 -29.50 15.78
N GLY A 535 74.70 -28.53 15.39
CA GLY A 535 75.03 -27.09 15.23
C GLY A 535 75.69 -26.70 13.89
N ASP A 536 75.73 -27.61 12.90
CA ASP A 536 76.27 -27.34 11.58
C ASP A 536 75.34 -26.60 10.63
N GLY A 537 74.13 -26.30 11.08
CA GLY A 537 73.11 -25.62 10.31
C GLY A 537 72.29 -26.51 9.35
N ARG A 538 72.54 -27.84 9.37
CA ARG A 538 71.85 -28.82 8.52
C ARG A 538 71.16 -29.87 9.38
N ASN A 539 69.91 -30.18 9.03
CA ASN A 539 69.09 -31.18 9.74
C ASN A 539 68.99 -30.99 11.25
N GLU A 540 69.13 -29.76 11.74
CA GLU A 540 69.12 -29.42 13.17
C GLU A 540 67.80 -29.71 13.86
N ARG A 541 66.71 -29.80 13.05
CA ARG A 541 65.37 -30.01 13.58
C ARG A 541 64.61 -31.05 12.76
N PHE A 542 63.97 -31.95 13.47
CA PHE A 542 63.03 -32.88 12.88
C PHE A 542 61.66 -32.15 12.64
N ARG A 543 61.25 -32.01 11.42
CA ARG A 543 59.96 -31.49 11.04
C ARG A 543 59.45 -32.16 9.78
N ALA A 544 58.13 -32.11 9.58
CA ALA A 544 57.53 -32.54 8.34
C ALA A 544 57.54 -31.40 7.29
N PHE A 545 57.67 -31.75 6.01
CA PHE A 545 57.63 -30.83 4.89
C PHE A 545 56.34 -31.06 4.13
N PHE A 546 55.53 -29.98 3.97
CA PHE A 546 54.24 -30.02 3.32
C PHE A 546 54.29 -29.32 1.97
N GLY A 547 53.51 -29.82 1.02
CA GLY A 547 52.98 -28.97 -0.05
C GLY A 547 51.99 -27.94 0.54
N GLU A 548 51.67 -26.89 -0.17
CA GLU A 548 51.05 -25.64 0.32
C GLU A 548 49.62 -25.73 0.94
N ASN A 549 48.94 -26.88 0.91
CA ASN A 549 47.51 -26.95 1.16
C ASN A 549 47.05 -27.63 2.47
N VAL A 550 47.78 -27.46 3.58
CA VAL A 550 47.39 -28.03 4.87
C VAL A 550 46.63 -27.02 5.73
N ALA A 551 45.36 -27.32 6.06
CA ALA A 551 44.46 -26.50 6.86
C ALA A 551 44.72 -26.59 8.36
N SER A 552 45.07 -27.80 8.84
CA SER A 552 45.46 -28.02 10.23
C SER A 552 46.56 -29.09 10.32
N TYR A 553 47.40 -28.98 11.31
CA TYR A 553 48.55 -29.86 11.53
C TYR A 553 48.82 -30.04 13.00
N SER A 554 49.22 -31.26 13.41
CA SER A 554 49.85 -31.52 14.69
C SER A 554 50.92 -32.60 14.55
N LEU A 555 52.07 -32.40 15.19
CA LEU A 555 53.15 -33.35 15.32
C LEU A 555 53.37 -33.65 16.79
N GLN A 556 53.48 -34.93 17.12
CA GLN A 556 53.84 -35.41 18.44
C GLN A 556 54.99 -36.44 18.31
N ILE A 557 55.97 -36.33 19.16
CA ILE A 557 57.14 -37.26 19.17
C ILE A 557 57.27 -37.91 20.54
N TYR A 558 57.56 -39.21 20.55
CA TYR A 558 57.61 -40.01 21.72
C TYR A 558 58.96 -40.80 21.79
N ASN A 559 59.55 -40.96 22.99
CA ASN A 559 60.65 -41.81 23.18
C ASN A 559 60.23 -43.31 23.29
N ARG A 560 61.19 -44.25 23.44
CA ARG A 560 60.92 -45.69 23.51
C ARG A 560 60.06 -46.13 24.71
N TRP A 561 59.89 -45.25 25.71
CA TRP A 561 59.05 -45.54 26.89
C TRP A 561 57.67 -44.93 26.77
N GLY A 562 57.32 -44.37 25.60
CA GLY A 562 55.99 -43.72 25.32
C GLY A 562 55.87 -42.36 25.94
N GLN A 563 56.93 -41.77 26.50
CA GLN A 563 56.91 -40.38 26.97
C GLN A 563 56.94 -39.41 25.78
N ARG A 564 56.03 -38.42 25.73
CA ARG A 564 56.00 -37.37 24.70
C ARG A 564 57.15 -36.39 24.93
N VAL A 565 58.09 -36.32 24.00
CA VAL A 565 59.27 -35.45 24.07
C VAL A 565 59.09 -34.14 23.28
N PHE A 566 58.13 -34.08 22.34
CA PHE A 566 57.84 -32.87 21.58
C PHE A 566 56.41 -32.86 21.09
N THR A 567 55.83 -31.67 20.98
CA THR A 567 54.53 -31.43 20.33
C THR A 567 54.47 -30.04 19.72
N THR A 568 53.89 -29.91 18.54
CA THR A 568 53.61 -28.65 17.90
C THR A 568 52.38 -28.73 16.96
N ASN A 569 51.70 -27.60 16.79
CA ASN A 569 50.65 -27.42 15.77
C ASN A 569 51.12 -26.48 14.64
N SER A 570 52.37 -26.03 14.72
CA SER A 570 52.98 -25.14 13.71
C SER A 570 53.75 -25.94 12.68
N LYS A 571 53.47 -25.74 11.38
CA LYS A 571 54.19 -26.36 10.25
C LYS A 571 55.67 -25.97 10.18
N ASN A 572 56.02 -24.82 10.74
CA ASN A 572 57.36 -24.25 10.67
C ASN A 572 58.23 -24.63 11.87
N GLU A 573 57.64 -25.29 12.85
CA GLU A 573 58.32 -25.71 14.08
C GLU A 573 58.76 -27.17 14.02
N GLY A 574 59.94 -27.44 14.46
CA GLY A 574 60.51 -28.78 14.50
C GLY A 574 61.24 -29.07 15.80
N TRP A 575 61.28 -30.37 16.15
CA TRP A 575 61.98 -30.83 17.34
C TRP A 575 63.50 -30.77 17.16
N ASP A 576 64.19 -30.16 18.10
CA ASP A 576 65.65 -29.97 18.13
C ASP A 576 66.39 -31.08 18.90
N GLY A 577 65.74 -32.19 19.25
CA GLY A 577 66.33 -33.29 20.00
C GLY A 577 66.43 -33.00 21.48
N THR A 578 65.76 -31.99 22.03
CA THR A 578 65.73 -31.68 23.45
C THR A 578 64.38 -31.94 24.09
N LEU A 579 64.33 -32.18 25.41
CA LEU A 579 63.16 -32.16 26.26
C LEU A 579 63.41 -31.21 27.43
N HIS A 580 62.64 -30.13 27.54
CA HIS A 580 62.84 -29.05 28.53
C HIS A 580 64.27 -28.49 28.54
N GLY A 581 64.88 -28.36 27.36
CA GLY A 581 66.26 -27.88 27.20
C GLY A 581 67.36 -28.91 27.46
N HIS A 582 66.98 -30.10 27.84
CA HIS A 582 67.96 -31.21 28.04
C HIS A 582 68.08 -32.12 26.82
N ALA A 583 69.23 -32.30 26.32
CA ALA A 583 69.53 -33.16 25.18
C ALA A 583 69.04 -34.60 25.42
N GLN A 584 68.28 -35.10 24.46
CA GLN A 584 67.82 -36.49 24.48
C GLN A 584 68.89 -37.40 23.87
N LEU A 585 68.86 -38.65 24.26
CA LEU A 585 69.84 -39.67 23.79
C LEU A 585 69.68 -39.92 22.28
N ALA A 586 70.79 -40.19 21.61
CA ALA A 586 70.79 -40.71 20.24
C ALA A 586 70.04 -42.04 20.21
N ASP A 587 68.90 -42.09 19.64
CA ASP A 587 67.96 -43.20 19.61
C ASP A 587 66.87 -43.04 18.57
N THR A 588 66.03 -44.05 18.40
CA THR A 588 64.88 -44.02 17.56
C THR A 588 63.63 -43.50 18.31
N TYR A 589 63.02 -42.46 17.81
CA TYR A 589 61.81 -41.85 18.36
C TYR A 589 60.63 -42.12 17.47
N THR A 590 59.45 -42.32 18.05
CA THR A 590 58.22 -42.51 17.32
C THR A 590 57.53 -41.17 17.14
N TRP A 591 57.10 -40.85 15.90
CA TRP A 591 56.34 -39.67 15.63
C TRP A 591 54.90 -39.99 15.16
N VAL A 592 53.95 -39.07 15.46
CA VAL A 592 52.57 -39.11 15.06
C VAL A 592 52.23 -37.76 14.47
N ILE A 593 51.73 -37.77 13.27
CA ILE A 593 51.27 -36.56 12.55
C ILE A 593 49.80 -36.72 12.25
N ARG A 594 49.03 -35.66 12.55
CA ARG A 594 47.66 -35.49 12.10
C ARG A 594 47.57 -34.20 11.29
N TYR A 595 46.93 -34.23 10.13
CA TYR A 595 46.74 -33.05 9.33
C TYR A 595 45.48 -33.15 8.51
N LYS A 596 44.93 -31.97 8.12
CA LYS A 596 43.80 -31.84 7.18
C LYS A 596 44.29 -31.03 5.99
N VAL A 597 43.87 -31.43 4.79
CA VAL A 597 44.12 -30.68 3.56
C VAL A 597 43.00 -29.67 3.35
N LEU A 598 43.32 -28.45 2.87
CA LEU A 598 42.37 -27.34 2.72
C LEU A 598 41.13 -27.69 1.88
N ASN A 599 41.29 -28.52 0.87
CA ASN A 599 40.21 -28.87 -0.07
C ASN A 599 39.49 -30.18 0.27
N ASN A 600 39.96 -30.90 1.29
CA ASN A 600 39.31 -32.11 1.77
C ASN A 600 39.44 -32.15 3.29
N MET A 601 38.38 -31.83 4.00
CA MET A 601 38.34 -31.77 5.49
C MET A 601 38.57 -33.11 6.17
N ARG A 602 38.94 -34.15 5.41
CA ARG A 602 39.32 -35.47 5.97
C ARG A 602 40.60 -35.35 6.73
N GLU A 603 40.62 -35.81 7.98
CA GLU A 603 41.82 -35.91 8.80
C GLU A 603 42.67 -37.10 8.36
N ILE A 604 43.94 -36.83 8.11
CA ILE A 604 44.93 -37.85 7.76
C ILE A 604 45.79 -38.09 9.00
N TYR A 605 45.96 -39.37 9.33
CA TYR A 605 46.76 -39.82 10.46
C TYR A 605 47.93 -40.63 9.93
N LEU A 606 49.17 -40.21 10.27
CA LEU A 606 50.41 -40.88 9.92
C LEU A 606 51.23 -41.12 11.16
N LYS A 607 51.98 -42.23 11.17
CA LYS A 607 52.94 -42.56 12.22
C LYS A 607 54.20 -43.17 11.61
N GLY A 608 55.30 -42.98 12.27
CA GLY A 608 56.60 -43.56 11.87
C GLY A 608 57.66 -43.33 12.89
N THR A 609 58.89 -43.56 12.49
CA THR A 609 60.07 -43.41 13.37
C THR A 609 61.07 -42.42 12.79
N VAL A 610 61.81 -41.73 13.62
CA VAL A 610 62.92 -40.87 13.27
C VAL A 610 64.15 -41.21 14.14
N LEU A 611 65.29 -41.28 13.54
CA LEU A 611 66.56 -41.52 14.24
C LEU A 611 67.18 -40.16 14.62
N LEU A 612 67.39 -39.92 15.91
CA LEU A 612 68.22 -38.83 16.43
C LEU A 612 69.65 -39.25 16.44
N ILE A 613 70.49 -38.58 15.70
CA ILE A 613 71.91 -38.77 15.60
C ILE A 613 72.60 -37.55 16.22
N ARG A 614 73.67 -37.81 17.06
CA ARG A 614 74.44 -36.73 17.65
C ARG A 614 75.89 -36.89 17.30
#